data_eb66a78b7166f9b091487076616c1163
#
_entry.id   eb66a78b7166f9b091487076616c1163
#
_cell.length_a   1.000
_cell.length_b   1.000
_cell.length_c   1.000
_cell.angle_alpha   90.00
_cell.angle_beta   90.00
_cell.angle_gamma   90.00
#
_symmetry.space_group_name_H-M   'P 1'
#
loop_
_entity.id
_entity.type
_entity.pdbx_description
1 polymer ?
#
loop_
_entity_poly.entity_id
_entity_poly.type
_entity_poly.pdbx_seq_one_letter_code
_entity_poly.pdbx_strand_id
1 'polypeptide(L)'
;MLLCSAGLAACSSNSATVSPDAPRMQLHPNETPELRGLINKWADFYDVPRPLVHRLAIRESTHRPEARNGPYYGLLQILPATARGMGFQGSTGDLLNPDVNLKYGVKYLRGAWLLADGDHDTAIKWYARGYYFEAKKRGMLTETGLRS
;
A
#
# COMPACT_ATOMS: atom_id res chain seq x y z
N MET A 1 46.00 -20.49 -50.19
CA MET A 1 44.70 -21.08 -49.89
C MET A 1 44.34 -20.74 -48.46
N LEU A 2 43.56 -19.69 -48.27
CA LEU A 2 43.07 -19.28 -46.94
C LEU A 2 41.62 -19.77 -46.78
N LEU A 3 41.38 -20.59 -45.77
CA LEU A 3 40.04 -20.99 -45.35
C LEU A 3 39.61 -20.10 -44.18
N CYS A 4 38.64 -19.24 -44.42
CA CYS A 4 37.92 -18.48 -43.36
C CYS A 4 36.80 -19.34 -42.80
N SER A 5 36.90 -19.69 -41.49
CA SER A 5 35.81 -20.29 -40.75
C SER A 5 35.00 -19.21 -40.06
N ALA A 6 33.77 -19.03 -40.49
CA ALA A 6 32.80 -18.15 -39.85
C ALA A 6 32.18 -18.87 -38.64
N GLY A 7 32.42 -18.36 -37.43
CA GLY A 7 31.76 -18.81 -36.23
C GLY A 7 30.37 -18.20 -36.06
N LEU A 8 29.32 -19.02 -36.03
CA LEU A 8 27.97 -18.60 -35.67
C LEU A 8 27.92 -18.42 -34.14
N ALA A 9 27.70 -17.20 -33.68
CA ALA A 9 27.32 -16.94 -32.30
C ALA A 9 25.82 -17.24 -32.09
N ALA A 10 25.55 -18.32 -31.38
CA ALA A 10 24.20 -18.66 -30.92
C ALA A 10 23.80 -17.74 -29.77
N CYS A 11 22.82 -16.85 -30.01
CA CYS A 11 22.16 -16.10 -28.93
C CYS A 11 21.28 -17.08 -28.12
N SER A 12 21.76 -17.44 -26.95
CA SER A 12 20.97 -18.22 -25.96
C SER A 12 19.96 -17.29 -25.31
N SER A 13 18.69 -17.36 -25.74
CA SER A 13 17.57 -16.70 -25.04
C SER A 13 17.31 -17.47 -23.73
N ASN A 14 17.72 -16.88 -22.62
CA ASN A 14 17.45 -17.39 -21.28
C ASN A 14 15.97 -17.15 -20.98
N SER A 15 15.09 -18.06 -21.42
CA SER A 15 13.72 -18.15 -20.92
C SER A 15 13.81 -18.69 -19.49
N ALA A 16 13.65 -17.81 -18.50
CA ALA A 16 13.51 -18.21 -17.12
C ALA A 16 12.24 -19.07 -16.99
N THR A 17 12.42 -20.38 -16.97
CA THR A 17 11.34 -21.32 -16.64
C THR A 17 10.98 -21.11 -15.18
N VAL A 18 9.83 -20.45 -14.95
CA VAL A 18 9.22 -20.38 -13.60
C VAL A 18 8.87 -21.80 -13.18
N SER A 19 9.55 -22.29 -12.17
CA SER A 19 9.28 -23.62 -11.59
C SER A 19 7.81 -23.69 -11.13
N PRO A 20 7.05 -24.77 -11.47
CA PRO A 20 5.66 -24.93 -11.05
C PRO A 20 5.47 -25.05 -9.53
N ASP A 21 6.53 -25.31 -8.78
CA ASP A 21 6.54 -25.55 -7.33
C ASP A 21 6.95 -24.32 -6.46
N ALA A 22 7.05 -23.14 -7.04
CA ALA A 22 7.19 -21.94 -6.19
C ALA A 22 5.92 -21.82 -5.32
N PRO A 23 6.05 -21.72 -3.98
CA PRO A 23 4.88 -21.58 -3.12
C PRO A 23 4.07 -20.37 -3.57
N ARG A 24 2.91 -20.61 -4.17
CA ARG A 24 1.97 -19.54 -4.54
C ARG A 24 1.56 -18.87 -3.24
N MET A 25 2.01 -17.64 -3.05
CA MET A 25 1.64 -16.85 -1.89
C MET A 25 0.11 -16.74 -1.87
N GLN A 26 -0.52 -17.38 -0.87
CA GLN A 26 -1.98 -17.44 -0.77
C GLN A 26 -2.55 -16.04 -0.63
N LEU A 27 -3.48 -15.68 -1.52
CA LEU A 27 -4.17 -14.40 -1.47
C LEU A 27 -5.19 -14.41 -0.32
N HIS A 28 -5.43 -13.22 0.24
CA HIS A 28 -6.53 -13.03 1.18
C HIS A 28 -7.89 -13.08 0.45
N PRO A 29 -9.01 -13.28 1.15
CA PRO A 29 -10.33 -13.18 0.55
C PRO A 29 -10.52 -11.83 -0.17
N ASN A 30 -11.06 -11.86 -1.39
CA ASN A 30 -11.26 -10.73 -2.32
C ASN A 30 -9.96 -10.04 -2.80
N GLU A 31 -8.81 -10.49 -2.41
CA GLU A 31 -7.54 -9.98 -2.92
C GLU A 31 -7.24 -10.56 -4.30
N THR A 32 -6.69 -9.74 -5.19
CA THR A 32 -6.13 -10.17 -6.47
C THR A 32 -4.61 -9.97 -6.48
N PRO A 33 -3.86 -10.64 -7.39
CA PRO A 33 -2.43 -10.39 -7.54
C PRO A 33 -2.10 -8.92 -7.81
N GLU A 34 -2.93 -8.24 -8.61
CA GLU A 34 -2.78 -6.82 -8.95
C GLU A 34 -2.97 -5.95 -7.71
N LEU A 35 -4.01 -6.23 -6.91
CA LEU A 35 -4.27 -5.50 -5.67
C LEU A 35 -3.13 -5.69 -4.67
N ARG A 36 -2.61 -6.92 -4.54
CA ARG A 36 -1.42 -7.20 -3.72
C ARG A 36 -0.21 -6.40 -4.19
N GLY A 37 -0.01 -6.31 -5.50
CA GLY A 37 1.06 -5.48 -6.09
C GLY A 37 0.93 -4.02 -5.69
N LEU A 38 -0.27 -3.45 -5.73
CA LEU A 38 -0.55 -2.07 -5.32
C LEU A 38 -0.32 -1.87 -3.81
N ILE A 39 -0.78 -2.79 -2.97
CA ILE A 39 -0.57 -2.74 -1.52
C ILE A 39 0.92 -2.74 -1.21
N ASN A 40 1.68 -3.66 -1.79
CA ASN A 40 3.12 -3.74 -1.59
C ASN A 40 3.84 -2.48 -2.07
N LYS A 41 3.48 -1.96 -3.26
CA LYS A 41 4.04 -0.71 -3.82
C LYS A 41 3.93 0.45 -2.83
N TRP A 42 2.73 0.69 -2.29
CA TRP A 42 2.50 1.83 -1.40
C TRP A 42 3.02 1.61 0.01
N ALA A 43 3.03 0.37 0.51
CA ALA A 43 3.67 0.01 1.76
C ALA A 43 5.18 0.32 1.70
N ASP A 44 5.85 -0.14 0.65
CA ASP A 44 7.28 0.09 0.44
C ASP A 44 7.60 1.59 0.22
N PHE A 45 6.76 2.28 -0.58
CA PHE A 45 6.95 3.70 -0.87
C PHE A 45 6.92 4.58 0.39
N TYR A 46 6.06 4.25 1.34
CA TYR A 46 5.92 5.00 2.59
C TYR A 46 6.67 4.37 3.77
N ASP A 47 7.44 3.31 3.56
CA ASP A 47 8.16 2.59 4.62
C ASP A 47 7.22 2.13 5.75
N VAL A 48 6.11 1.52 5.37
CA VAL A 48 5.14 0.91 6.26
C VAL A 48 5.19 -0.60 6.09
N PRO A 49 5.21 -1.41 7.16
CA PRO A 49 5.23 -2.86 7.02
C PRO A 49 4.08 -3.39 6.16
N ARG A 50 4.38 -4.14 5.09
CA ARG A 50 3.36 -4.74 4.22
C ARG A 50 2.28 -5.50 5.00
N PRO A 51 2.63 -6.32 6.03
CA PRO A 51 1.62 -7.00 6.84
C PRO A 51 0.66 -6.04 7.57
N LEU A 52 1.12 -4.85 7.97
CA LEU A 52 0.27 -3.84 8.61
C LEU A 52 -0.76 -3.29 7.63
N VAL A 53 -0.36 -2.99 6.37
CA VAL A 53 -1.29 -2.51 5.34
C VAL A 53 -2.33 -3.59 5.00
N HIS A 54 -1.91 -4.86 4.86
CA HIS A 54 -2.84 -5.98 4.64
C HIS A 54 -3.82 -6.16 5.80
N ARG A 55 -3.34 -6.08 7.04
CA ARG A 55 -4.19 -6.13 8.24
C ARG A 55 -5.25 -5.05 8.25
N LEU A 56 -4.85 -3.83 7.88
CA LEU A 56 -5.79 -2.71 7.78
C LEU A 56 -6.82 -2.94 6.67
N ALA A 57 -6.41 -3.39 5.48
CA ALA A 57 -7.30 -3.70 4.38
C ALA A 57 -8.31 -4.82 4.70
N ILE A 58 -7.88 -5.85 5.42
CA ILE A 58 -8.77 -6.91 5.92
C ILE A 58 -9.83 -6.31 6.84
N ARG A 59 -9.41 -5.53 7.81
CA ARG A 59 -10.29 -4.91 8.80
C ARG A 59 -11.31 -3.96 8.16
N GLU A 60 -10.86 -3.09 7.25
CA GLU A 60 -11.65 -1.99 6.75
C GLU A 60 -12.61 -2.41 5.61
N SER A 61 -12.19 -3.31 4.75
CA SER A 61 -12.97 -3.68 3.56
C SER A 61 -12.95 -5.16 3.19
N THR A 62 -12.14 -5.98 3.87
CA THR A 62 -11.84 -7.35 3.41
C THR A 62 -11.33 -7.35 1.96
N HIS A 63 -10.36 -6.47 1.67
CA HIS A 63 -9.75 -6.28 0.35
C HIS A 63 -10.74 -5.91 -0.78
N ARG A 64 -11.79 -5.16 -0.49
CA ARG A 64 -12.75 -4.67 -1.49
C ARG A 64 -12.52 -3.19 -1.80
N PRO A 65 -11.94 -2.84 -2.97
CA PRO A 65 -11.64 -1.45 -3.31
C PRO A 65 -12.87 -0.55 -3.43
N GLU A 66 -14.01 -1.12 -3.85
CA GLU A 66 -15.27 -0.41 -4.04
C GLU A 66 -16.11 -0.26 -2.76
N ALA A 67 -15.60 -0.74 -1.62
CA ALA A 67 -16.33 -0.69 -0.36
C ALA A 67 -16.67 0.74 0.05
N ARG A 68 -17.89 0.93 0.54
CA ARG A 68 -18.37 2.18 1.13
C ARG A 68 -19.15 1.90 2.40
N ASN A 69 -18.80 2.64 3.47
CA ASN A 69 -19.52 2.56 4.74
C ASN A 69 -19.71 3.99 5.26
N GLY A 70 -20.91 4.54 5.04
CA GLY A 70 -21.20 5.93 5.38
C GLY A 70 -20.24 6.89 4.67
N PRO A 71 -19.50 7.74 5.41
CA PRO A 71 -18.57 8.71 4.84
C PRO A 71 -17.20 8.12 4.44
N TYR A 72 -16.99 6.81 4.62
CA TYR A 72 -15.71 6.14 4.38
C TYR A 72 -15.67 5.49 3.00
N TYR A 73 -14.52 5.54 2.34
CA TYR A 73 -14.34 5.14 0.95
C TYR A 73 -13.21 4.14 0.75
N GLY A 74 -13.49 3.11 -0.03
CA GLY A 74 -12.53 2.23 -0.68
C GLY A 74 -11.82 1.26 0.26
N LEU A 75 -10.71 0.75 -0.24
CA LEU A 75 -9.95 -0.35 0.35
C LEU A 75 -9.58 -0.14 1.82
N LEU A 76 -9.14 1.06 2.18
CA LEU A 76 -8.72 1.42 3.54
C LEU A 76 -9.74 2.30 4.28
N GLN A 77 -10.96 2.42 3.75
CA GLN A 77 -12.06 3.18 4.38
C GLN A 77 -11.62 4.56 4.87
N ILE A 78 -10.97 5.33 3.98
CA ILE A 78 -10.49 6.67 4.31
C ILE A 78 -11.60 7.71 4.17
N LEU A 79 -11.61 8.70 5.07
CA LEU A 79 -12.47 9.87 4.94
C LEU A 79 -11.91 10.81 3.86
N PRO A 80 -12.77 11.42 3.00
CA PRO A 80 -12.32 12.41 2.03
C PRO A 80 -11.56 13.59 2.67
N ALA A 81 -11.97 14.04 3.84
CA ALA A 81 -11.28 15.10 4.58
C ALA A 81 -9.86 14.68 4.99
N THR A 82 -9.70 13.43 5.46
CA THR A 82 -8.39 12.86 5.81
C THR A 82 -7.50 12.74 4.57
N ALA A 83 -8.05 12.24 3.45
CA ALA A 83 -7.32 12.15 2.19
C ALA A 83 -6.85 13.53 1.72
N ARG A 84 -7.70 14.56 1.80
CA ARG A 84 -7.33 15.95 1.47
C ARG A 84 -6.24 16.48 2.37
N GLY A 85 -6.28 16.18 3.67
CA GLY A 85 -5.20 16.50 4.61
C GLY A 85 -3.87 15.85 4.23
N MET A 86 -3.91 14.71 3.52
CA MET A 86 -2.73 14.02 2.98
C MET A 86 -2.31 14.53 1.58
N GLY A 87 -3.01 15.51 1.01
CA GLY A 87 -2.71 16.12 -0.28
C GLY A 87 -3.57 15.65 -1.45
N PHE A 88 -4.66 14.91 -1.19
CA PHE A 88 -5.60 14.49 -2.23
C PHE A 88 -6.40 15.68 -2.77
N GLN A 89 -6.49 15.82 -4.12
CA GLN A 89 -7.18 16.90 -4.80
C GLN A 89 -8.28 16.41 -5.78
N GLY A 90 -8.47 15.10 -5.90
CA GLY A 90 -9.46 14.48 -6.78
C GLY A 90 -10.90 14.60 -6.28
N SER A 91 -11.83 14.03 -7.07
CA SER A 91 -13.20 13.84 -6.65
C SER A 91 -13.30 12.74 -5.58
N THR A 92 -14.32 12.82 -4.74
CA THR A 92 -14.53 11.81 -3.69
C THR A 92 -14.66 10.38 -4.26
N GLY A 93 -15.25 10.24 -5.46
CA GLY A 93 -15.36 8.95 -6.15
C GLY A 93 -14.01 8.34 -6.53
N ASP A 94 -12.97 9.14 -6.76
CA ASP A 94 -11.64 8.64 -7.09
C ASP A 94 -11.01 7.84 -5.94
N LEU A 95 -11.50 8.02 -4.71
CA LEU A 95 -11.08 7.23 -3.55
C LEU A 95 -11.55 5.77 -3.61
N LEU A 96 -12.41 5.40 -4.55
CA LEU A 96 -12.75 3.99 -4.84
C LEU A 96 -11.73 3.32 -5.76
N ASN A 97 -10.85 4.09 -6.42
CA ASN A 97 -9.71 3.55 -7.14
C ASN A 97 -8.66 3.05 -6.13
N PRO A 98 -8.25 1.77 -6.16
CA PRO A 98 -7.35 1.20 -5.17
C PRO A 98 -5.96 1.86 -5.13
N ASP A 99 -5.42 2.28 -6.27
CA ASP A 99 -4.12 2.97 -6.31
C ASP A 99 -4.20 4.35 -5.63
N VAL A 100 -5.27 5.10 -5.88
CA VAL A 100 -5.54 6.39 -5.23
C VAL A 100 -5.79 6.22 -3.74
N ASN A 101 -6.63 5.26 -3.36
CA ASN A 101 -6.97 4.98 -1.96
C ASN A 101 -5.73 4.61 -1.14
N LEU A 102 -4.90 3.71 -1.68
CA LEU A 102 -3.64 3.28 -1.06
C LEU A 102 -2.64 4.44 -0.95
N LYS A 103 -2.49 5.26 -1.99
CA LYS A 103 -1.59 6.41 -1.95
C LYS A 103 -1.82 7.31 -0.74
N TYR A 104 -3.06 7.66 -0.45
CA TYR A 104 -3.39 8.56 0.65
C TYR A 104 -3.67 7.83 1.96
N GLY A 105 -4.28 6.65 1.91
CA GLY A 105 -4.56 5.84 3.08
C GLY A 105 -3.29 5.30 3.74
N VAL A 106 -2.32 4.81 2.96
CA VAL A 106 -1.04 4.34 3.51
C VAL A 106 -0.18 5.52 3.99
N LYS A 107 -0.25 6.68 3.31
CA LYS A 107 0.38 7.91 3.82
C LYS A 107 -0.15 8.29 5.21
N TYR A 108 -1.46 8.23 5.40
CA TYR A 108 -2.07 8.46 6.71
C TYR A 108 -1.70 7.37 7.72
N LEU A 109 -1.68 6.09 7.30
CA LEU A 109 -1.25 4.97 8.16
C LEU A 109 0.22 5.11 8.60
N ARG A 110 1.09 5.66 7.74
CA ARG A 110 2.47 5.94 8.12
C ARG A 110 2.56 6.85 9.35
N GLY A 111 1.77 7.91 9.39
CA GLY A 111 1.72 8.77 10.57
C GLY A 111 1.29 8.01 11.85
N ALA A 112 0.27 7.17 11.73
CA ALA A 112 -0.15 6.28 12.83
C ALA A 112 0.95 5.29 13.23
N TRP A 113 1.66 4.72 12.25
CA TRP A 113 2.77 3.78 12.47
C TRP A 113 3.94 4.43 13.21
N LEU A 114 4.32 5.66 12.85
CA LEU A 114 5.39 6.40 13.53
C LEU A 114 5.09 6.66 15.01
N LEU A 115 3.81 6.70 15.39
CA LEU A 115 3.36 6.90 16.77
C LEU A 115 3.09 5.60 17.52
N ALA A 116 3.19 4.47 16.85
CA ALA A 116 2.80 3.16 17.39
C ALA A 116 3.96 2.39 18.04
N ASP A 117 5.17 2.94 18.00
CA ASP A 117 6.36 2.35 18.63
C ASP A 117 6.60 0.87 18.22
N GLY A 118 6.31 0.55 16.95
CA GLY A 118 6.46 -0.79 16.37
C GLY A 118 5.30 -1.75 16.57
N ASP A 119 4.20 -1.31 17.21
CA ASP A 119 3.02 -2.15 17.47
C ASP A 119 1.92 -1.94 16.42
N HIS A 120 1.56 -3.02 15.70
CA HIS A 120 0.55 -2.99 14.64
C HIS A 120 -0.86 -2.66 15.17
N ASP A 121 -1.22 -3.17 16.35
CA ASP A 121 -2.55 -2.93 16.93
C ASP A 121 -2.72 -1.47 17.32
N THR A 122 -1.67 -0.88 17.86
CA THR A 122 -1.62 0.53 18.20
C THR A 122 -1.69 1.41 16.95
N ALA A 123 -0.99 1.06 15.87
CA ALA A 123 -1.07 1.78 14.61
C ALA A 123 -2.50 1.76 14.03
N ILE A 124 -3.17 0.61 14.05
CA ILE A 124 -4.56 0.47 13.58
C ILE A 124 -5.52 1.28 14.47
N LYS A 125 -5.32 1.29 15.79
CA LYS A 125 -6.11 2.13 16.70
C LYS A 125 -5.94 3.63 16.39
N TRP A 126 -4.70 4.08 16.15
CA TRP A 126 -4.44 5.46 15.75
C TRP A 126 -5.06 5.80 14.39
N TYR A 127 -4.96 4.92 13.41
CA TYR A 127 -5.61 5.12 12.11
C TYR A 127 -7.13 5.33 12.26
N ALA A 128 -7.78 4.49 13.06
CA ALA A 128 -9.23 4.51 13.22
C ALA A 128 -9.76 5.74 13.98
N ARG A 129 -9.08 6.16 15.03
CA ARG A 129 -9.55 7.27 15.90
C ARG A 129 -8.94 8.63 15.59
N GLY A 130 -7.93 8.68 14.73
CA GLY A 130 -7.11 9.87 14.52
C GLY A 130 -6.00 10.03 15.56
N TYR A 131 -4.92 10.68 15.15
CA TYR A 131 -3.71 10.78 15.95
C TYR A 131 -3.16 12.22 16.06
N TYR A 132 -3.95 13.24 15.66
CA TYR A 132 -3.49 14.64 15.66
C TYR A 132 -2.97 15.09 17.03
N PHE A 133 -3.73 14.83 18.09
CA PHE A 133 -3.34 15.29 19.43
C PHE A 133 -2.11 14.55 19.96
N GLU A 134 -1.95 13.28 19.67
CA GLU A 134 -0.74 12.52 20.04
C GLU A 134 0.48 13.00 19.26
N ALA A 135 0.34 13.21 17.95
CA ALA A 135 1.40 13.77 17.13
C ALA A 135 1.81 15.18 17.61
N LYS A 136 0.83 16.03 17.95
CA LYS A 136 1.08 17.35 18.52
C LYS A 136 1.83 17.28 19.85
N LYS A 137 1.38 16.39 20.75
CA LYS A 137 2.01 16.18 22.06
C LYS A 137 3.47 15.74 21.93
N ARG A 138 3.79 14.87 20.95
CA ARG A 138 5.14 14.38 20.69
C ARG A 138 5.97 15.34 19.80
N GLY A 139 5.41 16.45 19.32
CA GLY A 139 6.10 17.36 18.39
C GLY A 139 6.29 16.79 16.98
N MET A 140 5.49 15.81 16.57
CA MET A 140 5.65 15.02 15.34
C MET A 140 4.61 15.36 14.26
N LEU A 141 4.06 16.58 14.25
CA LEU A 141 3.04 16.96 13.25
C LEU A 141 3.58 16.95 11.81
N THR A 142 4.83 17.34 11.62
CA THR A 142 5.48 17.36 10.30
C THR A 142 5.85 15.95 9.86
N GLU A 143 6.48 15.16 10.72
CA GLU A 143 6.89 13.78 10.44
C GLU A 143 5.70 12.88 10.12
N THR A 144 4.58 13.11 10.78
CA THR A 144 3.34 12.36 10.54
C THR A 144 2.52 12.86 9.34
N GLY A 145 2.97 13.93 8.67
CA GLY A 145 2.29 14.51 7.50
C GLY A 145 1.02 15.30 7.83
N LEU A 146 0.78 15.61 9.11
CA LEU A 146 -0.39 16.39 9.55
C LEU A 146 -0.15 17.90 9.47
N ARG A 147 1.10 18.33 9.24
CA ARG A 147 1.50 19.70 8.95
C ARG A 147 2.54 19.67 7.82
N SER A 148 2.36 20.50 6.81
CA SER A 148 3.35 20.84 5.79
C SER A 148 4.32 21.91 6.32
#